data_ed24afb32a188c9a5d6dcd9e2b934bce
#
_entry.id   ed24afb32a188c9a5d6dcd9e2b934bce
#
_cell.length_a   1.000
_cell.length_b   1.000
_cell.length_c   1.000
_cell.angle_alpha   90.00
_cell.angle_beta   90.00
_cell.angle_gamma   90.00
#
_symmetry.space_group_name_H-M   'P 1'
#
loop_
_entity.id
_entity.type
_entity.pdbx_description
1 polymer ?
#
loop_
_entity_poly.entity_id
_entity_poly.type
_entity_poly.pdbx_seq_one_letter_code
_entity_poly.pdbx_strand_id
1 'polypeptide(L)'
;MKLQLLSDLHLETEAFDPEPAPGAELLVLAGDIDSTWAGYQRFRGWPVPVLVVAGNHEFDGRDVDEALRDFRRFVEQLGFVFLERAEHRHVAADGRVMRFLGTTRWSDFDLFGAAQRPRAERAAAYFQRVMKATRHGRPFDAAAVREEGLRCREWLAAQLERPAPGVDRTVVVTHFAPSLKSADPRYGPQPGTASFCNADDDLIPRADLWLHGHLHCRHDYTVARAGRAPARVLSQARGLAKKGEDAGFDALKAVSV
;
A
#
# COMPACT_ATOMS: atom_id res chain seq x y z
N MET A 1 -11.62 0.99 -17.33
CA MET A 1 -10.40 0.22 -17.03
C MET A 1 -10.67 -0.74 -15.90
N LYS A 2 -10.07 -1.95 -15.94
CA LYS A 2 -10.04 -2.90 -14.82
C LYS A 2 -8.57 -3.13 -14.38
N LEU A 3 -8.33 -3.26 -13.10
CA LEU A 3 -7.02 -3.64 -12.58
C LEU A 3 -7.13 -4.85 -11.64
N GLN A 4 -6.03 -5.60 -11.52
CA GLN A 4 -5.86 -6.60 -10.48
C GLN A 4 -5.07 -5.97 -9.33
N LEU A 5 -5.53 -6.20 -8.09
CA LEU A 5 -4.83 -5.75 -6.88
C LEU A 5 -4.42 -6.96 -6.07
N LEU A 6 -3.13 -7.07 -5.75
CA LEU A 6 -2.58 -8.07 -4.85
C LEU A 6 -1.72 -7.37 -3.79
N SER A 7 -1.84 -7.79 -2.54
CA SER A 7 -0.98 -7.36 -1.43
C SER A 7 -0.87 -8.45 -0.37
N ASP A 8 0.10 -8.32 0.50
CA ASP A 8 0.28 -9.18 1.67
C ASP A 8 0.32 -10.67 1.30
N LEU A 9 1.07 -10.99 0.26
CA LEU A 9 1.22 -12.38 -0.24
C LEU A 9 2.19 -13.19 0.60
N HIS A 10 3.21 -12.55 1.19
CA HIS A 10 4.23 -13.17 2.05
C HIS A 10 4.84 -14.44 1.45
N LEU A 11 5.26 -14.36 0.18
CA LEU A 11 5.77 -15.50 -0.59
C LEU A 11 7.05 -16.11 0.01
N GLU A 12 7.70 -15.44 0.95
CA GLU A 12 8.80 -15.99 1.75
C GLU A 12 8.35 -17.08 2.74
N THR A 13 7.04 -17.09 3.10
CA THR A 13 6.46 -18.05 4.05
C THR A 13 5.23 -18.77 3.55
N GLU A 14 4.55 -18.23 2.54
CA GLU A 14 3.28 -18.73 2.03
C GLU A 14 3.43 -19.33 0.62
N ALA A 15 2.86 -20.50 0.41
CA ALA A 15 2.75 -21.07 -0.92
C ALA A 15 1.59 -20.40 -1.68
N PHE A 16 1.90 -19.67 -2.73
CA PHE A 16 0.91 -19.03 -3.60
C PHE A 16 1.52 -18.83 -4.99
N ASP A 17 0.76 -19.18 -6.02
CA ASP A 17 1.15 -18.98 -7.41
C ASP A 17 0.15 -17.99 -8.05
N PRO A 18 0.59 -16.75 -8.30
CA PRO A 18 -0.31 -15.72 -8.82
C PRO A 18 -0.64 -15.97 -10.30
N GLU A 19 -1.89 -15.72 -10.66
CA GLU A 19 -2.38 -15.78 -12.03
C GLU A 19 -2.96 -14.43 -12.46
N PRO A 20 -2.87 -14.05 -13.77
CA PRO A 20 -3.48 -12.85 -14.28
C PRO A 20 -5.01 -12.88 -14.20
N ALA A 21 -5.61 -11.86 -13.63
CA ALA A 21 -7.07 -11.73 -13.59
C ALA A 21 -7.64 -11.45 -14.98
N PRO A 22 -8.68 -12.17 -15.42
CA PRO A 22 -9.28 -11.98 -16.72
C PRO A 22 -9.78 -10.55 -16.95
N GLY A 23 -9.34 -9.93 -18.05
CA GLY A 23 -9.74 -8.58 -18.44
C GLY A 23 -9.12 -7.46 -17.61
N ALA A 24 -8.16 -7.74 -16.72
CA ALA A 24 -7.35 -6.70 -16.09
C ALA A 24 -6.38 -6.10 -17.13
N GLU A 25 -6.25 -4.78 -17.10
CA GLU A 25 -5.35 -3.99 -17.97
C GLU A 25 -4.08 -3.58 -17.23
N LEU A 26 -4.04 -3.80 -15.91
CA LEU A 26 -2.96 -3.41 -15.03
C LEU A 26 -2.92 -4.33 -13.80
N LEU A 27 -1.72 -4.66 -13.31
CA LEU A 27 -1.52 -5.27 -11.99
C LEU A 27 -0.95 -4.23 -11.03
N VAL A 28 -1.50 -4.15 -9.82
CA VAL A 28 -0.97 -3.37 -8.70
C VAL A 28 -0.54 -4.32 -7.59
N LEU A 29 0.74 -4.28 -7.23
CA LEU A 29 1.32 -4.96 -6.08
C LEU A 29 1.48 -3.92 -4.96
N ALA A 30 0.60 -4.00 -3.95
CA ALA A 30 0.51 -2.99 -2.89
C ALA A 30 1.26 -3.39 -1.59
N GLY A 31 2.46 -3.96 -1.75
CA GLY A 31 3.40 -4.25 -0.67
C GLY A 31 3.23 -5.60 0.01
N ASP A 32 4.24 -5.98 0.79
CA ASP A 32 4.36 -7.25 1.51
C ASP A 32 4.15 -8.47 0.60
N ILE A 33 4.79 -8.40 -0.59
CA ILE A 33 4.75 -9.50 -1.55
C ILE A 33 5.75 -10.58 -1.16
N ASP A 34 6.99 -10.19 -0.83
CA ASP A 34 8.04 -11.11 -0.38
C ASP A 34 9.18 -10.33 0.29
N SER A 35 9.43 -10.60 1.57
CA SER A 35 10.47 -9.93 2.34
C SER A 35 11.89 -10.21 1.82
N THR A 36 12.09 -11.32 1.09
CA THR A 36 13.37 -11.64 0.44
C THR A 36 13.50 -11.03 -0.95
N TRP A 37 12.41 -10.53 -1.52
CA TRP A 37 12.20 -10.05 -2.89
C TRP A 37 12.17 -11.14 -3.97
N ALA A 38 12.58 -12.38 -3.66
CA ALA A 38 12.64 -13.46 -4.64
C ALA A 38 11.29 -13.76 -5.30
N GLY A 39 10.21 -13.67 -4.53
CA GLY A 39 8.84 -13.93 -5.01
C GLY A 39 8.35 -12.98 -6.10
N TYR A 40 8.93 -11.77 -6.22
CA TYR A 40 8.61 -10.86 -7.32
C TYR A 40 8.95 -11.42 -8.69
N GLN A 41 9.87 -12.39 -8.78
CA GLN A 41 10.20 -13.09 -10.04
C GLN A 41 9.00 -13.85 -10.63
N ARG A 42 8.00 -14.24 -9.81
CA ARG A 42 6.77 -14.91 -10.26
C ARG A 42 5.92 -14.03 -11.16
N PHE A 43 6.11 -12.71 -11.08
CA PHE A 43 5.40 -11.73 -11.90
C PHE A 43 6.18 -11.31 -13.15
N ARG A 44 7.38 -11.85 -13.36
CA ARG A 44 8.18 -11.55 -14.56
C ARG A 44 7.43 -12.00 -15.82
N GLY A 45 7.33 -11.12 -16.80
CA GLY A 45 6.58 -11.40 -18.03
C GLY A 45 5.05 -11.36 -17.85
N TRP A 46 4.56 -10.71 -16.78
CA TRP A 46 3.13 -10.51 -16.58
C TRP A 46 2.49 -9.88 -17.83
N PRO A 47 1.28 -10.33 -18.27
CA PRO A 47 0.73 -9.93 -19.58
C PRO A 47 0.29 -8.47 -19.66
N VAL A 48 0.26 -7.77 -18.50
CA VAL A 48 -0.08 -6.34 -18.40
C VAL A 48 0.97 -5.60 -17.57
N PRO A 49 1.07 -4.26 -17.67
CA PRO A 49 2.00 -3.50 -16.84
C PRO A 49 1.81 -3.76 -15.34
N VAL A 50 2.90 -3.74 -14.58
CA VAL A 50 2.92 -3.98 -13.14
C VAL A 50 3.38 -2.73 -12.41
N LEU A 51 2.54 -2.19 -11.52
CA LEU A 51 2.90 -1.13 -10.59
C LEU A 51 3.19 -1.72 -9.21
N VAL A 52 4.24 -1.26 -8.55
CA VAL A 52 4.70 -1.78 -7.26
C VAL A 52 4.82 -0.66 -6.25
N VAL A 53 4.20 -0.83 -5.10
CA VAL A 53 4.48 -0.09 -3.86
C VAL A 53 5.13 -1.07 -2.88
N ALA A 54 6.19 -0.67 -2.20
CA ALA A 54 6.77 -1.50 -1.15
C ALA A 54 5.88 -1.50 0.10
N GLY A 55 5.79 -2.63 0.79
CA GLY A 55 5.27 -2.70 2.15
C GLY A 55 6.38 -2.54 3.17
N ASN A 56 6.10 -2.87 4.42
CA ASN A 56 7.12 -2.80 5.46
C ASN A 56 8.06 -4.01 5.44
N HIS A 57 7.58 -5.17 5.03
CA HIS A 57 8.39 -6.39 5.02
C HIS A 57 9.44 -6.44 3.90
N GLU A 58 9.32 -5.64 2.85
CA GLU A 58 10.41 -5.46 1.88
C GLU A 58 11.69 -4.87 2.50
N PHE A 59 11.60 -4.30 3.72
CA PHE A 59 12.72 -3.72 4.46
C PHE A 59 13.23 -4.59 5.61
N ASP A 60 12.72 -5.79 5.81
CA ASP A 60 13.10 -6.67 6.92
C ASP A 60 14.61 -6.96 6.95
N GLY A 61 15.24 -6.66 8.10
CA GLY A 61 16.66 -6.88 8.35
C GLY A 61 17.62 -5.98 7.54
N ARG A 62 17.12 -4.91 6.90
CA ARG A 62 17.89 -4.03 6.00
C ARG A 62 18.00 -2.61 6.54
N ASP A 63 18.96 -1.85 6.02
CA ASP A 63 18.92 -0.39 6.09
C ASP A 63 17.87 0.12 5.09
N VAL A 64 16.90 0.91 5.59
CA VAL A 64 15.73 1.33 4.83
C VAL A 64 16.11 2.15 3.59
N ASP A 65 17.09 3.05 3.71
CA ASP A 65 17.47 3.93 2.60
C ASP A 65 18.26 3.16 1.52
N GLU A 66 19.07 2.19 1.92
CA GLU A 66 19.77 1.29 1.01
C GLU A 66 18.79 0.34 0.33
N ALA A 67 17.94 -0.31 1.11
CA ALA A 67 16.93 -1.24 0.61
C ALA A 67 15.98 -0.55 -0.38
N LEU A 68 15.57 0.69 -0.12
CA LEU A 68 14.72 1.44 -1.03
C LEU A 68 15.37 1.64 -2.41
N ARG A 69 16.67 1.99 -2.44
CA ARG A 69 17.42 2.14 -3.70
C ARG A 69 17.59 0.80 -4.43
N ASP A 70 17.91 -0.25 -3.68
CA ASP A 70 18.17 -1.57 -4.23
C ASP A 70 16.87 -2.24 -4.72
N PHE A 71 15.80 -2.11 -3.95
CA PHE A 71 14.48 -2.62 -4.32
C PHE A 71 13.95 -1.93 -5.59
N ARG A 72 14.11 -0.59 -5.70
CA ARG A 72 13.78 0.15 -6.93
C ARG A 72 14.50 -0.47 -8.12
N ARG A 73 15.83 -0.62 -8.05
CA ARG A 73 16.61 -1.20 -9.15
C ARG A 73 16.16 -2.62 -9.48
N PHE A 74 15.88 -3.40 -8.45
CA PHE A 74 15.44 -4.79 -8.61
C PHE A 74 14.10 -4.88 -9.36
N VAL A 75 13.08 -4.14 -8.94
CA VAL A 75 11.75 -4.20 -9.59
C VAL A 75 11.76 -3.57 -10.99
N GLU A 76 12.55 -2.52 -11.21
CA GLU A 76 12.75 -1.92 -12.54
C GLU A 76 13.45 -2.90 -13.51
N GLN A 77 14.38 -3.73 -13.05
CA GLN A 77 14.99 -4.81 -13.85
C GLN A 77 14.00 -5.92 -14.22
N LEU A 78 12.93 -6.08 -13.47
CA LEU A 78 11.82 -6.98 -13.83
C LEU A 78 10.86 -6.37 -14.85
N GLY A 79 11.05 -5.08 -15.20
CA GLY A 79 10.17 -4.33 -16.09
C GLY A 79 8.95 -3.73 -15.38
N PHE A 80 8.99 -3.61 -14.06
CA PHE A 80 7.89 -3.04 -13.27
C PHE A 80 8.12 -1.55 -13.00
N VAL A 81 7.03 -0.84 -12.69
CA VAL A 81 7.06 0.57 -12.30
C VAL A 81 7.00 0.67 -10.77
N PHE A 82 8.07 1.18 -10.17
CA PHE A 82 8.13 1.37 -8.71
C PHE A 82 7.56 2.73 -8.30
N LEU A 83 6.60 2.69 -7.37
CA LEU A 83 5.92 3.86 -6.85
C LEU A 83 6.29 4.09 -5.37
N GLU A 84 7.33 4.89 -5.12
CA GLU A 84 7.63 5.44 -3.80
C GLU A 84 7.80 6.94 -3.92
N ARG A 85 6.80 7.66 -3.40
CA ARG A 85 6.60 9.10 -3.64
C ARG A 85 6.73 9.42 -5.13
N ALA A 86 5.99 8.66 -5.95
CA ALA A 86 6.06 8.73 -7.40
C ALA A 86 4.68 8.73 -8.06
N GLU A 87 4.60 9.39 -9.21
CA GLU A 87 3.44 9.40 -10.09
C GLU A 87 3.70 8.54 -11.32
N HIS A 88 2.69 7.80 -11.74
CA HIS A 88 2.65 7.12 -13.03
C HIS A 88 1.33 7.41 -13.75
N ARG A 89 1.37 7.59 -15.07
CA ARG A 89 0.18 7.72 -15.91
C ARG A 89 0.03 6.51 -16.79
N HIS A 90 -1.16 5.93 -16.77
CA HIS A 90 -1.53 4.80 -17.59
C HIS A 90 -2.71 5.18 -18.49
N VAL A 91 -2.62 4.87 -19.77
CA VAL A 91 -3.73 5.05 -20.71
C VAL A 91 -4.47 3.73 -20.82
N ALA A 92 -5.70 3.72 -20.37
CA ALA A 92 -6.58 2.55 -20.44
C ALA A 92 -7.01 2.22 -21.88
N ALA A 93 -7.47 1.00 -22.12
CA ALA A 93 -7.92 0.57 -23.45
C ALA A 93 -9.08 1.41 -24.02
N ASP A 94 -9.88 2.05 -23.15
CA ASP A 94 -10.96 2.97 -23.54
C ASP A 94 -10.49 4.42 -23.76
N GLY A 95 -9.18 4.68 -23.73
CA GLY A 95 -8.55 5.97 -23.94
C GLY A 95 -8.49 6.87 -22.72
N ARG A 96 -9.08 6.50 -21.57
CA ARG A 96 -9.01 7.28 -20.32
C ARG A 96 -7.60 7.26 -19.74
N VAL A 97 -7.19 8.40 -19.21
CA VAL A 97 -5.89 8.57 -18.56
C VAL A 97 -6.05 8.41 -17.06
N MET A 98 -5.42 7.38 -16.51
CA MET A 98 -5.37 7.10 -15.07
C MET A 98 -4.07 7.63 -14.49
N ARG A 99 -4.15 8.43 -13.44
CA ARG A 99 -3.00 8.93 -12.67
C ARG A 99 -2.86 8.09 -11.40
N PHE A 100 -1.75 7.39 -11.26
CA PHE A 100 -1.40 6.63 -10.06
C PHE A 100 -0.42 7.42 -9.21
N LEU A 101 -0.73 7.60 -7.92
CA LEU A 101 0.15 8.19 -6.92
C LEU A 101 0.47 7.12 -5.90
N GLY A 102 1.73 6.72 -5.78
CA GLY A 102 2.12 5.61 -4.90
C GLY A 102 3.20 5.96 -3.90
N THR A 103 3.08 5.40 -2.70
CA THR A 103 4.06 5.45 -1.60
C THR A 103 3.73 4.36 -0.58
N THR A 104 4.74 3.86 0.14
CA THR A 104 4.51 2.94 1.28
C THR A 104 3.56 3.55 2.31
N ARG A 105 3.56 4.88 2.47
CA ARG A 105 2.73 5.64 3.44
C ARG A 105 2.85 5.11 4.85
N TRP A 106 4.08 4.97 5.34
CA TRP A 106 4.37 4.55 6.71
C TRP A 106 3.46 5.22 7.73
N SER A 107 3.24 4.57 8.89
CA SER A 107 2.41 5.14 9.95
C SER A 107 3.03 6.41 10.55
N ASP A 108 2.18 7.42 10.79
CA ASP A 108 2.55 8.60 11.59
C ASP A 108 2.08 8.50 13.04
N PHE A 109 1.38 7.41 13.40
CA PHE A 109 0.81 7.13 14.73
C PHE A 109 -0.20 8.16 15.23
N ASP A 110 -0.70 9.04 14.37
CA ASP A 110 -1.67 10.09 14.71
C ASP A 110 -3.14 9.65 14.52
N LEU A 111 -3.41 8.36 14.23
CA LEU A 111 -4.75 7.82 13.99
C LEU A 111 -5.79 8.24 15.04
N PHE A 112 -5.40 8.32 16.30
CA PHE A 112 -6.26 8.71 17.42
C PHE A 112 -5.92 10.11 17.97
N GLY A 113 -5.17 10.91 17.20
CA GLY A 113 -4.73 12.25 17.56
C GLY A 113 -3.46 12.27 18.42
N ALA A 114 -2.84 13.44 18.50
CA ALA A 114 -1.53 13.65 19.12
C ALA A 114 -1.46 13.21 20.59
N ALA A 115 -2.55 13.34 21.36
CA ALA A 115 -2.61 12.93 22.76
C ALA A 115 -2.46 11.40 22.96
N GLN A 116 -2.87 10.60 21.97
CA GLN A 116 -2.77 9.13 22.03
C GLN A 116 -1.50 8.58 21.37
N ARG A 117 -0.75 9.41 20.63
CA ARG A 117 0.46 9.02 19.92
C ARG A 117 1.49 8.27 20.80
N PRO A 118 1.82 8.70 22.03
CA PRO A 118 2.79 7.98 22.86
C PRO A 118 2.36 6.54 23.19
N ARG A 119 1.04 6.26 23.20
CA ARG A 119 0.52 4.90 23.38
C ARG A 119 0.65 4.08 22.09
N ALA A 120 0.37 4.70 20.95
CA ALA A 120 0.52 4.09 19.64
C ALA A 120 1.99 3.71 19.37
N GLU A 121 2.92 4.61 19.58
CA GLU A 121 4.37 4.38 19.42
C GLU A 121 4.88 3.25 20.32
N ARG A 122 4.45 3.19 21.58
CA ARG A 122 4.78 2.06 22.46
C ARG A 122 4.23 0.73 21.96
N ALA A 123 3.01 0.72 21.42
CA ALA A 123 2.44 -0.48 20.83
C ALA A 123 3.21 -0.91 19.57
N ALA A 124 3.73 0.04 18.79
CA ALA A 124 4.53 -0.21 17.60
C ALA A 124 5.89 -0.87 17.87
N ALA A 125 6.41 -0.81 19.08
CA ALA A 125 7.71 -1.42 19.43
C ALA A 125 7.79 -2.94 19.14
N TYR A 126 6.64 -3.62 19.02
CA TYR A 126 6.58 -5.02 18.58
C TYR A 126 7.05 -5.15 17.12
N PHE A 127 6.58 -4.29 16.22
CA PHE A 127 6.89 -4.34 14.78
C PHE A 127 8.37 -4.10 14.50
N GLN A 128 9.01 -3.21 15.26
CA GLN A 128 10.45 -2.96 15.15
C GLN A 128 11.26 -4.22 15.42
N ARG A 129 10.84 -5.02 16.41
CA ARG A 129 11.47 -6.31 16.72
C ARG A 129 11.27 -7.34 15.63
N VAL A 130 10.16 -7.28 14.90
CA VAL A 130 9.87 -8.17 13.77
C VAL A 130 10.68 -7.76 12.56
N MET A 131 10.60 -6.51 12.15
CA MET A 131 11.28 -5.98 10.95
C MET A 131 12.80 -5.96 11.09
N LYS A 132 13.34 -5.65 12.29
CA LYS A 132 14.80 -5.49 12.53
C LYS A 132 15.46 -4.54 11.52
N ALA A 133 14.70 -3.61 10.94
CA ALA A 133 15.21 -2.64 10.00
C ALA A 133 16.04 -1.57 10.70
N THR A 134 16.99 -0.99 9.97
CA THR A 134 17.84 0.11 10.44
C THR A 134 17.78 1.29 9.49
N ARG A 135 18.23 2.46 9.93
CA ARG A 135 18.55 3.60 9.10
C ARG A 135 19.87 4.20 9.58
N HIS A 136 20.88 4.19 8.70
CA HIS A 136 22.25 4.64 9.05
C HIS A 136 22.82 3.94 10.29
N GLY A 137 22.63 2.63 10.41
CA GLY A 137 23.12 1.81 11.52
C GLY A 137 22.35 1.97 12.84
N ARG A 138 21.27 2.76 12.87
CA ARG A 138 20.37 2.89 14.04
C ARG A 138 19.08 2.12 13.80
N PRO A 139 18.41 1.61 14.83
CA PRO A 139 17.09 1.00 14.66
C PRO A 139 16.12 1.93 13.94
N PHE A 140 15.40 1.40 12.95
CA PHE A 140 14.30 2.12 12.31
C PHE A 140 13.07 2.02 13.23
N ASP A 141 13.12 2.81 14.32
CA ASP A 141 12.15 2.78 15.41
C ASP A 141 10.87 3.59 15.11
N ALA A 142 9.94 3.67 16.09
CA ALA A 142 8.68 4.37 15.90
C ALA A 142 8.86 5.83 15.51
N ALA A 143 9.90 6.50 16.04
CA ALA A 143 10.20 7.89 15.68
C ALA A 143 10.65 8.00 14.22
N ALA A 144 11.54 7.09 13.77
CA ALA A 144 12.00 7.04 12.38
C ALA A 144 10.88 6.64 11.40
N VAL A 145 10.03 5.67 11.78
CA VAL A 145 8.82 5.29 11.01
C VAL A 145 7.89 6.48 10.87
N ARG A 146 7.64 7.21 11.98
CA ARG A 146 6.79 8.41 11.97
C ARG A 146 7.33 9.50 11.06
N GLU A 147 8.62 9.79 11.14
CA GLU A 147 9.27 10.78 10.28
C GLU A 147 9.04 10.46 8.80
N GLU A 148 9.22 9.20 8.41
CA GLU A 148 8.98 8.75 7.04
C GLU A 148 7.48 8.81 6.67
N GLY A 149 6.61 8.42 7.60
CA GLY A 149 5.15 8.51 7.44
C GLY A 149 4.69 9.95 7.16
N LEU A 150 5.23 10.91 7.88
CA LEU A 150 4.93 12.33 7.65
C LEU A 150 5.43 12.82 6.28
N ARG A 151 6.63 12.42 5.84
CA ARG A 151 7.14 12.73 4.51
C ARG A 151 6.26 12.16 3.40
N CYS A 152 5.78 10.91 3.58
CA CYS A 152 4.87 10.28 2.63
C CYS A 152 3.54 11.05 2.55
N ARG A 153 2.97 11.43 3.71
CA ARG A 153 1.72 12.19 3.79
C ARG A 153 1.84 13.58 3.15
N GLU A 154 2.91 14.30 3.46
CA GLU A 154 3.18 15.62 2.89
C GLU A 154 3.27 15.57 1.36
N TRP A 155 4.07 14.63 0.84
CA TRP A 155 4.18 14.42 -0.60
C TRP A 155 2.82 14.11 -1.23
N LEU A 156 2.07 13.18 -0.64
CA LEU A 156 0.78 12.74 -1.17
C LEU A 156 -0.25 13.88 -1.17
N ALA A 157 -0.33 14.66 -0.08
CA ALA A 157 -1.19 15.81 0.02
C ALA A 157 -0.87 16.85 -1.07
N ALA A 158 0.42 17.17 -1.25
CA ALA A 158 0.88 18.09 -2.28
C ALA A 158 0.55 17.59 -3.70
N GLN A 159 0.70 16.28 -3.96
CA GLN A 159 0.35 15.72 -5.28
C GLN A 159 -1.18 15.77 -5.54
N LEU A 160 -1.99 15.49 -4.53
CA LEU A 160 -3.45 15.51 -4.64
C LEU A 160 -4.02 16.93 -4.82
N GLU A 161 -3.28 17.96 -4.41
CA GLU A 161 -3.63 19.36 -4.63
C GLU A 161 -3.24 19.87 -6.04
N ARG A 162 -2.22 19.26 -6.64
CA ARG A 162 -1.74 19.71 -7.96
C ARG A 162 -2.77 19.42 -9.04
N PRO A 163 -3.07 20.44 -9.90
CA PRO A 163 -3.87 20.21 -11.09
C PRO A 163 -3.26 19.10 -11.97
N ALA A 164 -4.09 18.21 -12.47
CA ALA A 164 -3.68 17.12 -13.33
C ALA A 164 -4.42 17.19 -14.68
N PRO A 165 -4.04 18.11 -15.57
CA PRO A 165 -4.73 18.26 -16.86
C PRO A 165 -4.62 16.98 -17.68
N GLY A 166 -5.70 16.62 -18.37
CA GLY A 166 -5.79 15.42 -19.18
C GLY A 166 -5.86 14.12 -18.39
N VAL A 167 -6.10 14.18 -17.08
CA VAL A 167 -6.32 12.99 -16.23
C VAL A 167 -7.82 12.82 -15.97
N ASP A 168 -8.33 11.62 -16.23
CA ASP A 168 -9.75 11.27 -16.03
C ASP A 168 -10.02 10.76 -14.61
N ARG A 169 -9.05 10.02 -14.02
CA ARG A 169 -9.15 9.46 -12.67
C ARG A 169 -7.80 9.51 -11.96
N THR A 170 -7.82 9.79 -10.66
CA THR A 170 -6.66 9.69 -9.77
C THR A 170 -6.83 8.49 -8.84
N VAL A 171 -5.86 7.59 -8.87
CA VAL A 171 -5.76 6.40 -8.02
C VAL A 171 -4.58 6.58 -7.07
N VAL A 172 -4.82 6.46 -5.77
CA VAL A 172 -3.76 6.40 -4.77
C VAL A 172 -3.47 4.95 -4.44
N VAL A 173 -2.20 4.59 -4.33
CA VAL A 173 -1.75 3.26 -3.91
C VAL A 173 -0.83 3.43 -2.72
N THR A 174 -1.23 2.87 -1.57
CA THR A 174 -0.40 2.84 -0.37
C THR A 174 -0.28 1.40 0.13
N HIS A 175 0.72 1.11 0.97
CA HIS A 175 0.70 -0.15 1.69
C HIS A 175 -0.11 0.00 2.97
N PHE A 176 0.19 0.98 3.81
CA PHE A 176 -0.59 1.25 5.03
C PHE A 176 -1.98 1.82 4.69
N ALA A 177 -2.96 1.47 5.51
CA ALA A 177 -4.34 1.90 5.30
C ALA A 177 -4.54 3.40 5.59
N PRO A 178 -5.42 4.08 4.83
CA PRO A 178 -5.60 5.53 4.95
C PRO A 178 -6.57 5.96 6.07
N SER A 179 -7.31 5.04 6.68
CA SER A 179 -8.38 5.39 7.60
C SER A 179 -8.63 4.30 8.64
N LEU A 180 -9.12 4.71 9.81
CA LEU A 180 -9.64 3.78 10.83
C LEU A 180 -10.78 2.90 10.29
N LYS A 181 -11.51 3.33 9.25
CA LYS A 181 -12.55 2.52 8.57
C LYS A 181 -12.00 1.24 7.94
N SER A 182 -10.72 1.21 7.64
CA SER A 182 -10.02 0.02 7.14
C SER A 182 -9.51 -0.89 8.27
N ALA A 183 -9.67 -0.52 9.56
CA ALA A 183 -9.18 -1.35 10.65
C ALA A 183 -9.83 -2.75 10.61
N ASP A 184 -9.05 -3.76 10.95
CA ASP A 184 -9.54 -5.13 11.03
C ASP A 184 -10.58 -5.25 12.16
N PRO A 185 -11.83 -5.62 11.85
CA PRO A 185 -12.90 -5.70 12.84
C PRO A 185 -12.63 -6.73 13.94
N ARG A 186 -11.74 -7.71 13.71
CA ARG A 186 -11.35 -8.71 14.71
C ARG A 186 -10.67 -8.10 15.93
N TYR A 187 -9.96 -6.98 15.72
CA TYR A 187 -9.15 -6.34 16.78
C TYR A 187 -9.77 -5.04 17.29
N GLY A 188 -10.63 -4.41 16.52
CA GLY A 188 -11.25 -3.13 16.85
C GLY A 188 -10.25 -1.96 16.97
N PRO A 189 -10.74 -0.75 17.34
CA PRO A 189 -9.88 0.40 17.53
C PRO A 189 -9.13 0.31 18.87
N GLN A 190 -7.80 0.21 18.79
CA GLN A 190 -6.88 0.17 19.92
C GLN A 190 -5.56 0.89 19.58
N PRO A 191 -4.69 1.22 20.55
CA PRO A 191 -3.45 1.95 20.24
C PRO A 191 -2.59 1.30 19.16
N GLY A 192 -2.54 -0.04 19.12
CA GLY A 192 -1.82 -0.80 18.09
C GLY A 192 -2.38 -0.62 16.68
N THR A 193 -3.66 -0.28 16.52
CA THR A 193 -4.28 -0.04 15.20
C THR A 193 -3.60 1.11 14.45
N ALA A 194 -3.02 2.08 15.18
CA ALA A 194 -2.25 3.15 14.58
C ALA A 194 -0.94 2.70 13.92
N SER A 195 -0.52 1.45 14.12
CA SER A 195 0.61 0.87 13.38
C SER A 195 0.20 0.32 12.01
N PHE A 196 -1.10 0.30 11.71
CA PHE A 196 -1.66 -0.27 10.48
C PHE A 196 -2.46 0.75 9.67
N CYS A 197 -3.08 1.71 10.36
CA CYS A 197 -3.95 2.72 9.76
C CYS A 197 -3.41 4.13 10.04
N ASN A 198 -3.60 5.01 9.07
CA ASN A 198 -3.36 6.44 9.16
C ASN A 198 -4.68 7.22 9.25
N ALA A 199 -4.63 8.49 9.58
CA ALA A 199 -5.77 9.41 9.59
C ALA A 199 -5.73 10.30 8.34
N ASP A 200 -5.86 9.69 7.15
CA ASP A 200 -5.85 10.40 5.85
C ASP A 200 -7.29 10.63 5.32
N ASP A 201 -8.29 10.63 6.21
CA ASP A 201 -9.70 10.81 5.83
C ASP A 201 -9.94 12.13 5.08
N ASP A 202 -9.10 13.15 5.28
CA ASP A 202 -9.13 14.43 4.56
C ASP A 202 -8.54 14.34 3.15
N LEU A 203 -7.69 13.34 2.87
CA LEU A 203 -7.06 13.12 1.57
C LEU A 203 -7.90 12.18 0.69
N ILE A 204 -8.59 11.19 1.28
CA ILE A 204 -9.38 10.21 0.52
C ILE A 204 -10.35 10.88 -0.47
N PRO A 205 -11.10 11.93 -0.12
CA PRO A 205 -12.04 12.58 -1.04
C PRO A 205 -11.38 13.27 -2.24
N ARG A 206 -10.06 13.43 -2.25
CA ARG A 206 -9.30 14.05 -3.37
C ARG A 206 -8.92 13.05 -4.46
N ALA A 207 -8.96 11.75 -4.14
CA ALA A 207 -8.73 10.65 -5.09
C ALA A 207 -10.07 10.03 -5.55
N ASP A 208 -10.08 9.32 -6.68
CA ASP A 208 -11.24 8.56 -7.13
C ASP A 208 -11.24 7.15 -6.54
N LEU A 209 -10.06 6.55 -6.40
CA LEU A 209 -9.84 5.24 -5.82
C LEU A 209 -8.59 5.27 -4.94
N TRP A 210 -8.65 4.61 -3.78
CA TRP A 210 -7.52 4.37 -2.90
C TRP A 210 -7.35 2.88 -2.69
N LEU A 211 -6.19 2.36 -3.09
CA LEU A 211 -5.80 0.96 -2.95
C LEU A 211 -4.80 0.83 -1.81
N HIS A 212 -4.96 -0.20 -0.96
CA HIS A 212 -4.00 -0.45 0.13
C HIS A 212 -3.91 -1.93 0.52
N GLY A 213 -2.94 -2.29 1.36
CA GLY A 213 -2.70 -3.58 1.95
C GLY A 213 -2.59 -3.53 3.48
N HIS A 214 -1.60 -4.23 4.03
CA HIS A 214 -1.06 -4.23 5.39
C HIS A 214 -1.90 -4.88 6.48
N LEU A 215 -3.22 -4.81 6.40
CA LEU A 215 -4.12 -5.27 7.47
C LEU A 215 -4.48 -6.75 7.39
N HIS A 216 -4.04 -7.48 6.36
CA HIS A 216 -4.40 -8.87 6.09
C HIS A 216 -5.92 -9.10 6.10
N CYS A 217 -6.69 -8.07 5.75
CA CYS A 217 -8.14 -8.16 5.60
C CYS A 217 -8.59 -7.34 4.39
N ARG A 218 -9.78 -7.63 3.91
CA ARG A 218 -10.30 -7.05 2.68
C ARG A 218 -11.34 -5.99 2.99
N HIS A 219 -11.24 -4.87 2.30
CA HIS A 219 -12.15 -3.74 2.42
C HIS A 219 -12.60 -3.27 1.06
N ASP A 220 -13.84 -2.81 0.99
CA ASP A 220 -14.40 -2.15 -0.19
C ASP A 220 -15.50 -1.20 0.29
N TYR A 221 -15.17 0.07 0.49
CA TYR A 221 -16.12 1.06 0.97
C TYR A 221 -15.95 2.39 0.25
N THR A 222 -16.93 3.26 0.38
CA THR A 222 -16.93 4.58 -0.25
C THR A 222 -16.94 5.71 0.79
N VAL A 223 -16.35 6.84 0.38
CA VAL A 223 -16.34 8.10 1.14
C VAL A 223 -17.00 9.17 0.29
N ALA A 224 -18.04 9.81 0.83
CA ALA A 224 -18.80 10.85 0.13
C ALA A 224 -17.91 12.05 -0.24
N ARG A 225 -18.19 12.65 -1.40
CA ARG A 225 -17.55 13.87 -1.90
C ARG A 225 -18.63 14.86 -2.35
N ALA A 226 -18.45 16.15 -2.03
CA ALA A 226 -19.37 17.17 -2.50
C ALA A 226 -19.29 17.32 -4.04
N GLY A 227 -20.43 17.25 -4.72
CA GLY A 227 -20.54 17.47 -6.17
C GLY A 227 -19.82 16.47 -7.09
N ARG A 228 -19.33 15.34 -6.55
CA ARG A 228 -18.62 14.30 -7.30
C ARG A 228 -19.07 12.89 -6.87
N ALA A 229 -18.80 11.89 -7.72
CA ALA A 229 -18.99 10.50 -7.33
C ALA A 229 -18.14 10.18 -6.07
N PRO A 230 -18.62 9.33 -5.15
CA PRO A 230 -17.87 8.97 -3.95
C PRO A 230 -16.48 8.44 -4.27
N ALA A 231 -15.50 8.76 -3.43
CA ALA A 231 -14.20 8.11 -3.46
C ALA A 231 -14.34 6.67 -2.96
N ARG A 232 -13.66 5.71 -3.59
CA ARG A 232 -13.67 4.31 -3.17
C ARG A 232 -12.35 3.97 -2.48
N VAL A 233 -12.42 3.22 -1.39
CA VAL A 233 -11.24 2.65 -0.72
C VAL A 233 -11.34 1.14 -0.80
N LEU A 234 -10.26 0.48 -1.24
CA LEU A 234 -10.26 -0.96 -1.47
C LEU A 234 -8.94 -1.59 -1.02
N SER A 235 -9.05 -2.70 -0.30
CA SER A 235 -7.95 -3.62 0.01
C SER A 235 -8.31 -5.02 -0.44
N GLN A 236 -7.34 -5.71 -1.05
CA GLN A 236 -7.43 -7.10 -1.49
C GLN A 236 -6.23 -7.89 -0.92
N ALA A 237 -5.96 -7.67 0.37
CA ALA A 237 -4.90 -8.35 1.08
C ALA A 237 -5.17 -9.86 1.21
N ARG A 238 -4.15 -10.70 0.90
CA ARG A 238 -4.26 -12.15 1.11
C ARG A 238 -4.09 -12.51 2.57
N GLY A 239 -3.01 -12.06 3.17
CA GLY A 239 -2.64 -12.42 4.52
C GLY A 239 -2.10 -13.85 4.66
N LEU A 240 -1.91 -14.30 5.89
CA LEU A 240 -1.27 -15.57 6.23
C LEU A 240 -2.30 -16.71 6.33
N ALA A 241 -2.22 -17.72 5.46
CA ALA A 241 -3.10 -18.88 5.46
C ALA A 241 -3.08 -19.64 6.79
N LYS A 242 -1.91 -19.75 7.43
CA LYS A 242 -1.78 -20.36 8.77
C LYS A 242 -2.59 -19.66 9.87
N LYS A 243 -3.03 -18.42 9.64
CA LYS A 243 -3.93 -17.67 10.54
C LYS A 243 -5.37 -17.62 10.03
N GLY A 244 -5.67 -18.26 8.89
CA GLY A 244 -6.98 -18.21 8.24
C GLY A 244 -7.30 -16.83 7.64
N GLU A 245 -6.30 -15.98 7.40
CA GLU A 245 -6.47 -14.62 6.89
C GLU A 245 -6.81 -14.60 5.40
N ASP A 246 -6.45 -15.67 4.67
CA ASP A 246 -6.75 -15.86 3.25
C ASP A 246 -8.18 -16.30 2.95
N ALA A 247 -8.99 -16.61 3.97
CA ALA A 247 -10.39 -17.00 3.80
C ALA A 247 -11.18 -15.92 3.01
N GLY A 248 -11.71 -16.28 1.82
CA GLY A 248 -12.42 -15.35 0.94
C GLY A 248 -11.52 -14.41 0.12
N PHE A 249 -10.19 -14.63 0.09
CA PHE A 249 -9.32 -13.98 -0.87
C PHE A 249 -9.60 -14.50 -2.28
N ASP A 250 -9.77 -13.60 -3.24
CA ASP A 250 -9.95 -13.90 -4.65
C ASP A 250 -8.80 -13.26 -5.44
N ALA A 251 -7.83 -14.10 -5.82
CA ALA A 251 -6.65 -13.66 -6.57
C ALA A 251 -6.98 -13.14 -7.98
N LEU A 252 -8.09 -13.61 -8.55
CA LEU A 252 -8.52 -13.25 -9.91
C LEU A 252 -9.53 -12.09 -9.93
N LYS A 253 -9.78 -11.45 -8.79
CA LYS A 253 -10.68 -10.32 -8.72
C LYS A 253 -10.15 -9.13 -9.50
N ALA A 254 -10.86 -8.77 -10.57
CA ALA A 254 -10.62 -7.53 -11.31
C ALA A 254 -11.45 -6.39 -10.73
N VAL A 255 -10.79 -5.28 -10.39
CA VAL A 255 -11.37 -4.07 -9.79
C VAL A 255 -11.63 -3.04 -10.88
N SER A 256 -12.86 -2.54 -10.99
CA SER A 256 -13.20 -1.42 -11.89
C SER A 256 -12.76 -0.09 -11.30
N VAL A 257 -12.13 0.76 -12.14
CA VAL A 257 -11.66 2.12 -11.83
C VAL A 257 -12.48 3.16 -12.55
#